data_1b27c4c5a56eb8af6434770f81f2c758
#
_entry.id   1b27c4c5a56eb8af6434770f81f2c758
#
_cell.length_a   1.000
_cell.length_b   1.000
_cell.length_c   1.000
_cell.angle_alpha   90.00
_cell.angle_beta   90.00
_cell.angle_gamma   90.00
#
_symmetry.space_group_name_H-M   'P 1'
#
loop_
_entity.id
_entity.type
_entity.pdbx_description
1 polymer ?
#
loop_
_entity_poly.entity_id
_entity_poly.type
_entity_poly.pdbx_seq_one_letter_code
_entity_poly.pdbx_strand_id
1 'polypeptide(L)'
;MISYRSGNPALTKNTFHTSNVDHHDNVMTLDGTVNKTAMSLLILMGCAFYTFTNNNTNFIWLGIIAGTILAFVTIFKKHWAPYTVPFYAAFEGLALGGISTIYAHMYTGIVQQAIFLTFGIFLALLFAYKTQIIQATENFKLGVFAATGGIFFFYLISWIFSFFGGEMSMLNPTNGSMISIGFSVFVVIIASLNLVLDFDFIEH
;
A
#
# COMPACT_ATOMS: atom_id res chain seq x y z
N MET A 1 -16.09 23.29 -8.51
CA MET A 1 -14.72 22.75 -8.76
C MET A 1 -14.45 21.75 -7.66
N ILE A 2 -14.57 20.45 -7.96
CA ILE A 2 -14.31 19.39 -6.98
C ILE A 2 -12.78 19.22 -6.92
N SER A 3 -12.20 19.40 -5.74
CA SER A 3 -10.77 19.25 -5.51
C SER A 3 -10.35 17.80 -5.69
N TYR A 4 -9.46 17.53 -6.61
CA TYR A 4 -8.82 16.23 -6.78
C TYR A 4 -8.13 15.81 -5.47
N ARG A 5 -8.66 14.79 -4.81
CA ARG A 5 -8.02 14.17 -3.65
C ARG A 5 -7.69 12.71 -4.00
N SER A 6 -6.40 12.40 -4.08
CA SER A 6 -5.93 11.02 -4.04
C SER A 6 -6.33 10.40 -2.69
N GLY A 7 -6.70 9.14 -2.68
CA GLY A 7 -6.92 8.38 -1.44
C GLY A 7 -5.64 8.16 -0.61
N ASN A 8 -4.48 8.43 -1.21
CA ASN A 8 -3.19 8.38 -0.53
C ASN A 8 -2.89 9.73 0.15
N PRO A 9 -2.81 9.80 1.50
CA PRO A 9 -2.59 11.05 2.23
C PRO A 9 -1.23 11.71 1.92
N ALA A 10 -0.28 10.98 1.33
CA ALA A 10 1.00 11.53 0.88
C ALA A 10 0.90 12.28 -0.46
N LEU A 11 -0.17 12.03 -1.24
CA LEU A 11 -0.40 12.61 -2.55
C LEU A 11 -1.48 13.70 -2.48
N THR A 12 -1.11 14.92 -2.20
CA THR A 12 -2.01 16.08 -2.25
C THR A 12 -1.68 16.95 -3.46
N LYS A 13 -2.66 17.74 -3.98
CA LYS A 13 -2.45 18.66 -5.10
C LYS A 13 -1.21 19.55 -4.96
N ASN A 14 -0.92 19.99 -3.75
CA ASN A 14 0.25 20.83 -3.46
C ASN A 14 1.57 20.04 -3.40
N THR A 15 1.54 18.73 -3.56
CA THR A 15 2.77 17.92 -3.54
C THR A 15 3.57 18.11 -4.82
N PHE A 16 2.90 18.43 -5.93
CA PHE A 16 3.52 18.61 -7.25
C PHE A 16 3.41 20.06 -7.78
N HIS A 17 2.57 20.92 -7.18
CA HIS A 17 2.57 22.34 -7.47
C HIS A 17 3.65 23.03 -6.63
N THR A 18 4.88 22.97 -7.06
CA THR A 18 5.91 23.90 -6.60
C THR A 18 5.71 25.23 -7.29
N SER A 19 5.28 26.25 -6.52
CA SER A 19 5.49 27.65 -6.84
C SER A 19 6.88 27.87 -7.38
N ASN A 20 6.98 28.63 -8.49
CA ASN A 20 8.16 29.27 -9.06
C ASN A 20 9.48 28.85 -8.40
N VAL A 21 10.05 27.77 -8.87
CA VAL A 21 11.40 27.37 -8.49
C VAL A 21 12.31 28.02 -9.50
N ASP A 22 13.21 28.85 -9.00
CA ASP A 22 14.39 29.30 -9.74
C ASP A 22 15.03 28.09 -10.44
N HIS A 23 15.27 28.26 -11.72
CA HIS A 23 15.92 27.29 -12.60
C HIS A 23 17.27 26.87 -12.00
N HIS A 24 17.30 25.82 -11.22
CA HIS A 24 18.39 24.86 -11.08
C HIS A 24 18.06 23.82 -9.98
N ASP A 25 17.98 22.57 -10.39
CA ASP A 25 18.36 21.37 -9.66
C ASP A 25 17.35 20.55 -8.85
N ASN A 26 16.03 20.78 -8.87
CA ASN A 26 15.14 19.79 -8.18
C ASN A 26 13.75 19.62 -8.82
N VAL A 27 13.68 19.50 -10.13
CA VAL A 27 12.43 19.11 -10.80
C VAL A 27 12.27 17.59 -10.66
N MET A 28 11.15 17.16 -10.11
CA MET A 28 10.79 15.75 -10.02
C MET A 28 10.51 15.21 -11.42
N THR A 29 11.44 14.42 -11.96
CA THR A 29 11.27 13.76 -13.26
C THR A 29 10.60 12.41 -13.07
N LEU A 30 9.78 11.96 -14.02
CA LEU A 30 9.16 10.63 -14.01
C LEU A 30 10.23 9.53 -13.82
N ASP A 31 11.33 9.60 -14.56
CA ASP A 31 12.44 8.66 -14.46
C ASP A 31 13.09 8.66 -13.07
N GLY A 32 13.23 9.84 -12.47
CA GLY A 32 13.75 9.97 -11.11
C GLY A 32 12.82 9.35 -10.08
N THR A 33 11.51 9.47 -10.26
CA THR A 33 10.50 8.88 -9.39
C THR A 33 10.49 7.36 -9.52
N VAL A 34 10.47 6.85 -10.74
CA VAL A 34 10.52 5.40 -11.01
C VAL A 34 11.76 4.75 -10.39
N ASN A 35 12.94 5.38 -10.58
CA ASN A 35 14.19 4.87 -10.02
C ASN A 35 14.18 4.85 -8.48
N LYS A 36 13.69 5.92 -7.83
CA LYS A 36 13.60 5.99 -6.36
C LYS A 36 12.61 4.97 -5.82
N THR A 37 11.47 4.79 -6.48
CA THR A 37 10.48 3.77 -6.12
C THR A 37 11.05 2.36 -6.27
N ALA A 38 11.75 2.08 -7.37
CA ALA A 38 12.42 0.79 -7.59
C ALA A 38 13.47 0.51 -6.51
N MET A 39 14.29 1.51 -6.15
CA MET A 39 15.27 1.37 -5.07
C MET A 39 14.60 1.08 -3.72
N SER A 40 13.53 1.80 -3.39
CA SER A 40 12.78 1.58 -2.16
C SER A 40 12.16 0.17 -2.13
N LEU A 41 11.63 -0.29 -3.25
CA LEU A 41 11.09 -1.64 -3.39
C LEU A 41 12.18 -2.71 -3.21
N LEU A 42 13.37 -2.51 -3.78
CA LEU A 42 14.50 -3.43 -3.61
C LEU A 42 14.95 -3.50 -2.14
N ILE A 43 15.00 -2.37 -1.43
CA ILE A 43 15.30 -2.33 0.01
C ILE A 43 14.26 -3.12 0.78
N LEU A 44 12.97 -2.86 0.52
CA LEU A 44 11.85 -3.56 1.16
C LEU A 44 11.96 -5.07 0.94
N MET A 45 12.13 -5.49 -0.31
CA MET A 45 12.25 -6.92 -0.66
C MET A 45 13.48 -7.58 -0.03
N GLY A 46 14.62 -6.90 -0.01
CA GLY A 46 15.85 -7.38 0.63
C GLY A 46 15.67 -7.60 2.13
N CYS A 47 15.07 -6.64 2.84
CA CYS A 47 14.77 -6.75 4.27
C CYS A 47 13.71 -7.83 4.55
N ALA A 48 12.68 -7.94 3.71
CA ALA A 48 11.66 -8.97 3.84
C ALA A 48 12.25 -10.37 3.62
N PHE A 49 13.09 -10.53 2.60
CA PHE A 49 13.78 -11.78 2.32
C PHE A 49 14.72 -12.20 3.47
N TYR A 50 15.47 -11.23 4.05
CA TYR A 50 16.32 -11.48 5.20
C TYR A 50 15.54 -12.01 6.39
N THR A 51 14.42 -11.34 6.75
CA THR A 51 13.59 -11.73 7.89
C THR A 51 12.92 -13.08 7.66
N PHE A 52 12.41 -13.30 6.45
CA PHE A 52 11.76 -14.54 6.04
C PHE A 52 12.72 -15.74 6.09
N THR A 53 13.94 -15.61 5.54
CA THR A 53 14.93 -16.69 5.49
C THR A 53 15.43 -17.07 6.88
N ASN A 54 15.58 -16.08 7.77
CA ASN A 54 16.02 -16.32 9.13
C ASN A 54 14.89 -16.74 10.09
N ASN A 55 13.66 -16.90 9.60
CA ASN A 55 12.46 -17.20 10.42
C ASN A 55 12.31 -16.28 11.65
N ASN A 56 12.67 -15.00 11.50
CA ASN A 56 12.72 -14.08 12.63
C ASN A 56 11.45 -13.23 12.70
N THR A 57 10.53 -13.63 13.59
CA THR A 57 9.27 -12.93 13.82
C THR A 57 9.38 -11.74 14.80
N ASN A 58 10.52 -11.59 15.51
CA ASN A 58 10.70 -10.54 16.50
C ASN A 58 10.71 -9.13 15.88
N PHE A 59 11.11 -9.03 14.60
CA PHE A 59 11.13 -7.75 13.87
C PHE A 59 9.76 -7.24 13.44
N ILE A 60 8.68 -8.04 13.57
CA ILE A 60 7.33 -7.63 13.16
C ILE A 60 6.91 -6.35 13.89
N TRP A 61 6.94 -6.37 15.22
CA TRP A 61 6.52 -5.23 16.03
C TRP A 61 7.42 -4.02 15.83
N LEU A 62 8.71 -4.25 15.77
CA LEU A 62 9.68 -3.17 15.51
C LEU A 62 9.43 -2.55 14.12
N GLY A 63 9.22 -3.37 13.10
CA GLY A 63 8.92 -2.92 11.74
C GLY A 63 7.62 -2.12 11.67
N ILE A 64 6.54 -2.63 12.26
CA ILE A 64 5.24 -1.95 12.28
C ILE A 64 5.34 -0.59 12.99
N ILE A 65 5.89 -0.54 14.19
CA ILE A 65 5.96 0.70 14.99
C ILE A 65 6.87 1.71 14.31
N ALA A 66 8.11 1.32 13.96
CA ALA A 66 9.06 2.22 13.32
C ALA A 66 8.60 2.64 11.91
N GLY A 67 8.04 1.72 11.14
CA GLY A 67 7.45 2.00 9.83
C GLY A 67 6.32 3.02 9.94
N THR A 68 5.37 2.81 10.85
CA THR A 68 4.26 3.75 11.08
C THR A 68 4.77 5.14 11.47
N ILE A 69 5.73 5.24 12.39
CA ILE A 69 6.31 6.53 12.80
C ILE A 69 6.96 7.23 11.59
N LEU A 70 7.76 6.51 10.80
CA LEU A 70 8.42 7.05 9.62
C LEU A 70 7.40 7.47 8.54
N ALA A 71 6.31 6.72 8.35
CA ALA A 71 5.22 7.09 7.45
C ALA A 71 4.61 8.44 7.87
N PHE A 72 4.26 8.60 9.15
CA PHE A 72 3.76 9.88 9.66
C PHE A 72 4.78 11.02 9.50
N VAL A 73 6.06 10.78 9.83
CA VAL A 73 7.11 11.79 9.62
C VAL A 73 7.19 12.20 8.15
N THR A 74 7.14 11.26 7.23
CA THR A 74 7.19 11.53 5.78
C THR A 74 5.98 12.34 5.31
N ILE A 75 4.78 12.02 5.80
CA ILE A 75 3.55 12.74 5.46
C ILE A 75 3.61 14.20 5.93
N PHE A 76 4.03 14.44 7.17
CA PHE A 76 4.08 15.77 7.74
C PHE A 76 5.29 16.59 7.31
N LYS A 77 6.44 15.94 7.06
CA LYS A 77 7.69 16.59 6.66
C LYS A 77 8.19 16.08 5.31
N LYS A 78 7.50 16.48 4.24
CA LYS A 78 7.75 16.01 2.86
C LYS A 78 9.21 16.19 2.40
N HIS A 79 9.90 17.24 2.86
CA HIS A 79 11.31 17.49 2.50
C HIS A 79 12.28 16.45 3.09
N TRP A 80 11.86 15.66 4.08
CA TRP A 80 12.65 14.56 4.63
C TRP A 80 12.41 13.24 3.89
N ALA A 81 11.46 13.20 2.97
CA ALA A 81 11.13 12.00 2.21
C ALA A 81 12.34 11.27 1.58
N PRO A 82 13.36 11.95 1.03
CA PRO A 82 14.53 11.26 0.47
C PRO A 82 15.27 10.37 1.49
N TYR A 83 15.20 10.71 2.77
CA TYR A 83 15.81 9.94 3.85
C TYR A 83 14.80 8.99 4.51
N THR A 84 13.61 9.46 4.81
CA THR A 84 12.62 8.67 5.57
C THR A 84 12.03 7.52 4.76
N VAL A 85 11.86 7.66 3.43
CA VAL A 85 11.30 6.61 2.59
C VAL A 85 12.17 5.35 2.52
N PRO A 86 13.50 5.41 2.32
CA PRO A 86 14.33 4.21 2.37
C PRO A 86 14.29 3.48 3.72
N PHE A 87 14.31 4.24 4.83
CA PHE A 87 14.18 3.64 6.16
C PHE A 87 12.79 3.04 6.39
N TYR A 88 11.74 3.74 5.97
CA TYR A 88 10.38 3.20 5.97
C TYR A 88 10.31 1.87 5.22
N ALA A 89 10.84 1.83 4.00
CA ALA A 89 10.86 0.62 3.18
C ALA A 89 11.62 -0.54 3.87
N ALA A 90 12.72 -0.24 4.55
CA ALA A 90 13.47 -1.25 5.30
C ALA A 90 12.65 -1.83 6.47
N PHE A 91 12.06 -0.98 7.31
CA PHE A 91 11.26 -1.42 8.45
C PHE A 91 9.99 -2.14 8.01
N GLU A 92 9.31 -1.65 6.97
CA GLU A 92 8.16 -2.32 6.38
C GLU A 92 8.53 -3.69 5.82
N GLY A 93 9.69 -3.79 5.15
CA GLY A 93 10.23 -5.06 4.68
C GLY A 93 10.46 -6.05 5.82
N LEU A 94 11.06 -5.62 6.94
CA LEU A 94 11.25 -6.48 8.12
C LEU A 94 9.91 -6.98 8.68
N ALA A 95 8.90 -6.13 8.76
CA ALA A 95 7.56 -6.52 9.21
C ALA A 95 6.91 -7.52 8.27
N LEU A 96 6.90 -7.22 6.96
CA LEU A 96 6.30 -8.08 5.94
C LEU A 96 6.99 -9.45 5.85
N GLY A 97 8.32 -9.50 5.97
CA GLY A 97 9.06 -10.75 6.01
C GLY A 97 8.68 -11.62 7.21
N GLY A 98 8.54 -11.02 8.40
CA GLY A 98 8.11 -11.72 9.60
C GLY A 98 6.67 -12.23 9.50
N ILE A 99 5.73 -11.42 8.99
CA ILE A 99 4.36 -11.81 8.74
C ILE A 99 4.33 -12.96 7.72
N SER A 100 5.09 -12.85 6.64
CA SER A 100 5.21 -13.90 5.63
C SER A 100 5.69 -15.22 6.22
N THR A 101 6.63 -15.18 7.18
CA THR A 101 7.11 -16.36 7.90
C THR A 101 5.96 -17.06 8.64
N ILE A 102 5.13 -16.31 9.37
CA ILE A 102 3.98 -16.87 10.10
C ILE A 102 3.03 -17.57 9.13
N TYR A 103 2.66 -16.90 8.04
CA TYR A 103 1.73 -17.47 7.07
C TYR A 103 2.34 -18.65 6.29
N ALA A 104 3.64 -18.65 6.01
CA ALA A 104 4.30 -19.78 5.35
C ALA A 104 4.29 -21.04 6.22
N HIS A 105 4.39 -20.88 7.54
CA HIS A 105 4.25 -22.02 8.47
C HIS A 105 2.82 -22.54 8.59
N MET A 106 1.82 -21.66 8.46
CA MET A 106 0.41 -22.06 8.51
C MET A 106 -0.06 -22.71 7.21
N TYR A 107 0.37 -22.15 6.08
CA TYR A 107 -0.11 -22.52 4.74
C TYR A 107 1.06 -22.62 3.76
N THR A 108 1.42 -23.82 3.36
CA THR A 108 2.54 -24.04 2.41
C THR A 108 2.24 -23.38 1.07
N GLY A 109 3.20 -22.57 0.58
CA GLY A 109 3.11 -21.96 -0.74
C GLY A 109 2.29 -20.66 -0.82
N ILE A 110 1.58 -20.25 0.24
CA ILE A 110 0.70 -19.07 0.21
C ILE A 110 1.49 -17.77 -0.06
N VAL A 111 2.70 -17.66 0.47
CA VAL A 111 3.54 -16.45 0.31
C VAL A 111 3.94 -16.27 -1.15
N GLN A 112 4.39 -17.35 -1.81
CA GLN A 112 4.74 -17.29 -3.23
C GLN A 112 3.51 -16.96 -4.09
N GLN A 113 2.38 -17.58 -3.81
CA GLN A 113 1.13 -17.32 -4.53
C GLN A 113 0.70 -15.87 -4.37
N ALA A 114 0.78 -15.31 -3.16
CA ALA A 114 0.43 -13.92 -2.90
C ALA A 114 1.37 -12.97 -3.66
N ILE A 115 2.67 -13.21 -3.66
CA ILE A 115 3.65 -12.41 -4.39
C ILE A 115 3.35 -12.43 -5.90
N PHE A 116 3.22 -13.62 -6.50
CA PHE A 116 2.92 -13.74 -7.93
C PHE A 116 1.59 -13.10 -8.31
N LEU A 117 0.56 -13.26 -7.47
CA LEU A 117 -0.74 -12.64 -7.72
C LEU A 117 -0.66 -11.10 -7.63
N THR A 118 0.05 -10.57 -6.65
CA THR A 118 0.25 -9.12 -6.50
C THR A 118 0.96 -8.52 -7.71
N PHE A 119 2.08 -9.12 -8.15
CA PHE A 119 2.77 -8.66 -9.35
C PHE A 119 1.93 -8.85 -10.62
N GLY A 120 1.20 -9.97 -10.72
CA GLY A 120 0.30 -10.22 -11.84
C GLY A 120 -0.80 -9.16 -11.95
N ILE A 121 -1.46 -8.83 -10.85
CA ILE A 121 -2.49 -7.78 -10.79
C ILE A 121 -1.86 -6.41 -11.11
N PHE A 122 -0.70 -6.10 -10.52
CA PHE A 122 0.00 -4.85 -10.80
C PHE A 122 0.29 -4.67 -12.29
N LEU A 123 0.88 -5.67 -12.94
CA LEU A 123 1.20 -5.61 -14.37
C LEU A 123 -0.07 -5.56 -15.23
N ALA A 124 -1.11 -6.32 -14.88
CA ALA A 124 -2.39 -6.30 -15.59
C ALA A 124 -3.06 -4.92 -15.52
N LEU A 125 -3.08 -4.29 -14.33
CA LEU A 125 -3.64 -2.96 -14.15
C LEU A 125 -2.81 -1.87 -14.84
N LEU A 126 -1.50 -1.96 -14.78
CA LEU A 126 -0.62 -1.05 -15.49
C LEU A 126 -0.84 -1.13 -17.00
N PHE A 127 -0.99 -2.35 -17.54
CA PHE A 127 -1.31 -2.56 -18.95
C PHE A 127 -2.69 -2.01 -19.30
N ALA A 128 -3.71 -2.31 -18.50
CA ALA A 128 -5.09 -1.85 -18.70
C ALA A 128 -5.19 -0.31 -18.63
N TYR A 129 -4.43 0.31 -17.73
CA TYR A 129 -4.34 1.77 -17.63
C TYR A 129 -3.65 2.36 -18.87
N LYS A 130 -2.46 1.82 -19.25
CA LYS A 130 -1.71 2.29 -20.42
C LYS A 130 -2.47 2.14 -21.74
N THR A 131 -3.30 1.10 -21.89
CA THR A 131 -4.16 0.86 -23.06
C THR A 131 -5.49 1.61 -22.97
N GLN A 132 -5.71 2.41 -21.93
CA GLN A 132 -6.93 3.17 -21.66
C GLN A 132 -8.21 2.31 -21.60
N ILE A 133 -8.08 1.02 -21.32
CA ILE A 133 -9.20 0.11 -21.03
C ILE A 133 -9.87 0.55 -19.72
N ILE A 134 -9.09 0.99 -18.75
CA ILE A 134 -9.56 1.57 -17.48
C ILE A 134 -9.21 3.05 -17.50
N GLN A 135 -10.25 3.89 -17.42
CA GLN A 135 -10.08 5.34 -17.32
C GLN A 135 -10.47 5.80 -15.92
N ALA A 136 -9.59 6.55 -15.27
CA ALA A 136 -9.84 7.10 -13.94
C ALA A 136 -10.77 8.32 -14.01
N THR A 137 -12.03 8.09 -14.41
CA THR A 137 -13.06 9.14 -14.43
C THR A 137 -13.38 9.64 -13.03
N GLU A 138 -13.94 10.85 -12.89
CA GLU A 138 -14.31 11.41 -11.59
C GLU A 138 -15.25 10.51 -10.78
N ASN A 139 -16.23 9.89 -11.45
CA ASN A 139 -17.17 8.96 -10.81
C ASN A 139 -16.45 7.69 -10.34
N PHE A 140 -15.49 7.19 -11.11
CA PHE A 140 -14.66 6.05 -10.74
C PHE A 140 -13.81 6.38 -9.50
N LYS A 141 -13.15 7.54 -9.47
CA LYS A 141 -12.36 8.02 -8.32
C LYS A 141 -13.21 8.11 -7.05
N LEU A 142 -14.40 8.72 -7.16
CA LEU A 142 -15.32 8.81 -6.03
C LEU A 142 -15.78 7.44 -5.55
N GLY A 143 -16.09 6.52 -6.46
CA GLY A 143 -16.50 5.15 -6.13
C GLY A 143 -15.42 4.38 -5.38
N VAL A 144 -14.17 4.40 -5.88
CA VAL A 144 -13.04 3.73 -5.23
C VAL A 144 -12.73 4.35 -3.87
N PHE A 145 -12.74 5.69 -3.77
CA PHE A 145 -12.53 6.39 -2.50
C PHE A 145 -13.61 6.04 -1.46
N ALA A 146 -14.88 6.05 -1.86
CA ALA A 146 -15.99 5.68 -0.97
C ALA A 146 -15.90 4.22 -0.52
N ALA A 147 -15.57 3.30 -1.43
CA ALA A 147 -15.40 1.89 -1.11
C ALA A 147 -14.23 1.65 -0.15
N THR A 148 -13.08 2.31 -0.39
CA THR A 148 -11.91 2.26 0.50
C THR A 148 -12.25 2.80 1.88
N GLY A 149 -12.96 3.93 1.95
CA GLY A 149 -13.45 4.50 3.20
C GLY A 149 -14.41 3.55 3.94
N GLY A 150 -15.32 2.91 3.22
CA GLY A 150 -16.23 1.90 3.77
C GLY A 150 -15.49 0.71 4.37
N ILE A 151 -14.48 0.18 3.66
CA ILE A 151 -13.61 -0.90 4.16
C ILE A 151 -12.86 -0.44 5.42
N PHE A 152 -12.29 0.76 5.40
CA PHE A 152 -11.59 1.31 6.56
C PHE A 152 -12.51 1.40 7.79
N PHE A 153 -13.71 1.95 7.64
CA PHE A 153 -14.68 2.02 8.75
C PHE A 153 -15.13 0.64 9.22
N PHE A 154 -15.29 -0.31 8.31
CA PHE A 154 -15.62 -1.69 8.68
C PHE A 154 -14.53 -2.32 9.56
N TYR A 155 -13.25 -2.19 9.19
CA TYR A 155 -12.14 -2.67 10.01
C TYR A 155 -12.02 -1.92 11.33
N LEU A 156 -12.23 -0.60 11.33
CA LEU A 156 -12.19 0.23 12.53
C LEU A 156 -13.30 -0.17 13.53
N ILE A 157 -14.52 -0.36 13.05
CA ILE A 157 -15.63 -0.83 13.88
C ILE A 157 -15.34 -2.23 14.43
N SER A 158 -14.84 -3.13 13.60
CA SER A 158 -14.45 -4.47 14.01
C SER A 158 -13.36 -4.46 15.09
N TRP A 159 -12.37 -3.59 14.92
CA TRP A 159 -11.29 -3.41 15.89
C TRP A 159 -11.85 -2.89 17.24
N ILE A 160 -12.72 -1.89 17.23
CA ILE A 160 -13.38 -1.40 18.43
C ILE A 160 -14.21 -2.49 19.08
N PHE A 161 -14.99 -3.25 18.28
CA PHE A 161 -15.83 -4.34 18.77
C PHE A 161 -15.01 -5.45 19.45
N SER A 162 -13.78 -5.68 18.99
CA SER A 162 -12.83 -6.61 19.60
C SER A 162 -12.47 -6.26 21.06
N PHE A 163 -12.45 -4.97 21.43
CA PHE A 163 -12.22 -4.56 22.83
C PHE A 163 -13.34 -4.97 23.78
N PHE A 164 -14.56 -5.17 23.25
CA PHE A 164 -15.70 -5.63 24.01
C PHE A 164 -15.86 -7.16 24.02
N GLY A 165 -14.82 -7.87 23.55
CA GLY A 165 -14.81 -9.33 23.49
C GLY A 165 -15.63 -9.92 22.33
N GLY A 166 -16.04 -9.08 21.38
CA GLY A 166 -16.69 -9.52 20.14
C GLY A 166 -15.69 -9.90 19.08
N GLU A 167 -15.91 -11.02 18.39
CA GLU A 167 -15.15 -11.42 17.23
C GLU A 167 -16.04 -11.38 15.98
N MET A 168 -15.62 -10.63 14.95
CA MET A 168 -16.26 -10.72 13.65
C MET A 168 -15.71 -11.93 12.89
N SER A 169 -16.48 -12.99 12.85
CA SER A 169 -16.12 -14.24 12.14
C SER A 169 -15.69 -14.03 10.70
N MET A 170 -16.19 -12.98 10.04
CA MET A 170 -15.87 -12.61 8.66
C MET A 170 -14.41 -12.17 8.47
N LEU A 171 -13.76 -11.63 9.51
CA LEU A 171 -12.37 -11.18 9.48
C LEU A 171 -11.39 -12.24 9.98
N ASN A 172 -11.87 -13.37 10.45
CA ASN A 172 -11.01 -14.45 10.88
C ASN A 172 -10.35 -15.11 9.65
N PRO A 173 -9.01 -15.06 9.51
CA PRO A 173 -8.30 -15.60 8.35
C PRO A 173 -8.45 -17.13 8.21
N THR A 174 -8.86 -17.82 9.26
CA THR A 174 -9.12 -19.27 9.22
C THR A 174 -10.55 -19.63 8.83
N ASN A 175 -11.43 -18.63 8.70
CA ASN A 175 -12.81 -18.85 8.34
C ASN A 175 -12.97 -19.02 6.83
N GLY A 176 -13.13 -20.26 6.38
CA GLY A 176 -13.37 -20.62 4.97
C GLY A 176 -14.83 -20.41 4.51
N SER A 177 -15.65 -19.60 5.21
CA SER A 177 -17.00 -19.33 4.73
C SER A 177 -16.99 -18.57 3.41
N MET A 178 -17.97 -18.85 2.54
CA MET A 178 -18.09 -18.21 1.24
C MET A 178 -18.21 -16.68 1.36
N ILE A 179 -18.84 -16.18 2.42
CA ILE A 179 -18.97 -14.74 2.70
C ILE A 179 -17.62 -14.12 3.04
N SER A 180 -16.81 -14.79 3.87
CA SER A 180 -15.45 -14.32 4.23
C SER A 180 -14.53 -14.27 3.02
N ILE A 181 -14.57 -15.30 2.17
CA ILE A 181 -13.81 -15.34 0.92
C ILE A 181 -14.27 -14.23 -0.02
N GLY A 182 -15.59 -14.07 -0.21
CA GLY A 182 -16.16 -13.03 -1.07
C GLY A 182 -15.77 -11.63 -0.61
N PHE A 183 -15.80 -11.37 0.70
CA PHE A 183 -15.35 -10.11 1.29
C PHE A 183 -13.86 -9.86 1.04
N SER A 184 -13.00 -10.87 1.25
CA SER A 184 -11.57 -10.76 0.99
C SER A 184 -11.26 -10.43 -0.47
N VAL A 185 -11.94 -11.10 -1.41
CA VAL A 185 -11.80 -10.81 -2.85
C VAL A 185 -12.25 -9.38 -3.15
N PHE A 186 -13.36 -8.92 -2.59
CA PHE A 186 -13.85 -7.56 -2.74
C PHE A 186 -12.81 -6.54 -2.24
N VAL A 187 -12.23 -6.75 -1.06
CA VAL A 187 -11.18 -5.88 -0.49
C VAL A 187 -9.96 -5.82 -1.41
N VAL A 188 -9.52 -6.98 -1.94
CA VAL A 188 -8.37 -7.05 -2.87
C VAL A 188 -8.68 -6.29 -4.17
N ILE A 189 -9.89 -6.41 -4.71
CA ILE A 189 -10.29 -5.65 -5.90
C ILE A 189 -10.23 -4.15 -5.63
N ILE A 190 -10.82 -3.67 -4.53
CA ILE A 190 -10.80 -2.24 -4.20
C ILE A 190 -9.36 -1.74 -3.94
N ALA A 191 -8.53 -2.51 -3.24
CA ALA A 191 -7.13 -2.19 -3.03
C ALA A 191 -6.37 -2.07 -4.38
N SER A 192 -6.64 -2.97 -5.31
CA SER A 192 -6.06 -2.93 -6.65
C SER A 192 -6.51 -1.71 -7.46
N LEU A 193 -7.78 -1.31 -7.34
CA LEU A 193 -8.31 -0.13 -8.02
C LEU A 193 -7.71 1.19 -7.46
N ASN A 194 -7.30 1.24 -6.18
CA ASN A 194 -6.56 2.38 -5.67
C ASN A 194 -5.22 2.60 -6.40
N LEU A 195 -4.58 1.52 -6.85
CA LEU A 195 -3.35 1.62 -7.64
C LEU A 195 -3.57 2.34 -8.98
N VAL A 196 -4.75 2.15 -9.60
CA VAL A 196 -5.12 2.89 -10.81
C VAL A 196 -5.25 4.39 -10.52
N LEU A 197 -5.77 4.77 -9.35
CA LEU A 197 -5.83 6.17 -8.93
C LEU A 197 -4.43 6.76 -8.73
N ASP A 198 -3.49 5.99 -8.19
CA ASP A 198 -2.12 6.43 -8.01
C ASP A 198 -1.42 6.65 -9.37
N PHE A 199 -1.67 5.79 -10.37
CA PHE A 199 -1.16 5.98 -11.74
C PHE A 199 -1.70 7.26 -12.38
N ASP A 200 -3.01 7.48 -12.30
CA ASP A 200 -3.67 8.69 -12.83
C ASP A 200 -3.13 9.96 -12.15
N PHE A 201 -2.88 9.87 -10.84
CA PHE A 201 -2.34 11.00 -10.09
C PHE A 201 -0.89 11.34 -10.44
N ILE A 202 -0.08 10.36 -10.83
CA ILE A 202 1.31 10.56 -11.24
C ILE A 202 1.38 11.17 -12.66
N GLU A 203 0.40 10.83 -13.53
CA GLU A 203 0.37 11.30 -14.92
C GLU A 203 -0.09 12.75 -15.04
N HIS A 204 -0.92 13.25 -14.14
CA HIS A 204 -1.52 14.59 -14.12
C HIS A 204 -0.89 15.49 -13.05
#